data_11fc6498880827ef63edeb10119dd9d4
#
_entry.id   11fc6498880827ef63edeb10119dd9d4
#
_cell.length_a   1.000
_cell.length_b   1.000
_cell.length_c   1.000
_cell.angle_alpha   90.00
_cell.angle_beta   90.00
_cell.angle_gamma   90.00
#
_symmetry.space_group_name_H-M   'P 1'
#
loop_
_entity.id
_entity.type
_entity.pdbx_description
1 polymer ?
#
loop_
_entity_poly.entity_id
_entity_poly.type
_entity_poly.pdbx_seq_one_letter_code
_entity_poly.pdbx_strand_id
1 'polypeptide(L)'
;MVGARVALHVGVEPVALGSMSTSCAGYYIVMPRHDQRTFVERVALITALGDRTERERLRFPGGGVRFVLSPLGVFDFDDAGDMRVRSLHEGVTMDAVREATGFDLAGPDTAPVTDPPTEDELRTLRERVDPEGTLRA
;
A
#
# COMPACT_ATOMS: atom_id res chain seq x y z
N MET A 1 -2.85 22.44 2.57
CA MET A 1 -2.12 21.32 3.18
C MET A 1 -2.15 20.18 2.20
N VAL A 2 -0.99 19.68 1.78
CA VAL A 2 -0.91 18.57 0.83
C VAL A 2 -0.74 17.32 1.71
N GLY A 3 -1.80 16.52 1.82
CA GLY A 3 -1.75 15.24 2.55
C GLY A 3 -0.62 14.35 2.05
N ALA A 4 -0.10 13.49 2.92
CA ALA A 4 0.97 12.56 2.62
C ALA A 4 0.58 11.68 1.43
N ARG A 5 1.25 11.85 0.31
CA ARG A 5 1.00 11.09 -0.91
C ARG A 5 2.00 9.97 -0.99
N VAL A 6 1.52 8.74 -0.88
CA VAL A 6 2.39 7.58 -1.09
C VAL A 6 2.90 7.62 -2.52
N ALA A 7 4.16 7.89 -2.63
CA ALA A 7 4.87 7.84 -3.88
C ALA A 7 5.46 6.45 -4.07
N LEU A 8 4.79 5.66 -4.87
CA LEU A 8 5.30 4.38 -5.30
C LEU A 8 6.27 4.59 -6.45
N HIS A 9 7.54 4.39 -6.20
CA HIS A 9 8.49 4.10 -7.27
C HIS A 9 8.42 2.59 -7.59
N VAL A 10 7.41 2.21 -8.37
CA VAL A 10 7.34 0.85 -8.93
C VAL A 10 8.03 0.89 -10.27
N GLY A 11 9.01 0.02 -10.50
CA GLY A 11 9.70 -0.13 -11.78
C GLY A 11 8.83 -0.73 -12.90
N VAL A 12 7.54 -0.36 -12.93
CA VAL A 12 6.58 -0.77 -13.96
C VAL A 12 6.32 0.44 -14.86
N GLU A 13 6.15 0.20 -16.13
CA GLU A 13 5.80 1.20 -17.14
C GLU A 13 4.67 2.12 -16.62
N PRO A 14 4.91 3.43 -16.45
CA PRO A 14 3.97 4.34 -15.77
C PRO A 14 2.58 4.39 -16.42
N VAL A 15 2.51 4.15 -17.72
CA VAL A 15 1.26 4.23 -18.51
C VAL A 15 0.30 3.10 -18.18
N ALA A 16 0.80 1.88 -17.97
CA ALA A 16 -0.04 0.72 -17.67
C ALA A 16 -0.70 0.84 -16.30
N LEU A 17 0.03 1.31 -15.29
CA LEU A 17 -0.51 1.52 -13.94
C LEU A 17 -1.58 2.63 -13.94
N GLY A 18 -1.37 3.71 -14.68
CA GLY A 18 -2.32 4.82 -14.78
C GLY A 18 -3.67 4.39 -15.35
N SER A 19 -3.69 3.64 -16.45
CA SER A 19 -4.93 3.20 -17.10
C SER A 19 -5.70 2.17 -16.26
N MET A 20 -5.03 1.22 -15.62
CA MET A 20 -5.65 0.24 -14.73
C MET A 20 -6.25 0.88 -13.48
N SER A 21 -5.52 1.80 -12.85
CA SER A 21 -5.96 2.46 -11.62
C SER A 21 -7.20 3.35 -11.82
N THR A 22 -7.41 3.87 -13.03
CA THR A 22 -8.59 4.70 -13.32
C THR A 22 -9.88 3.91 -13.51
N SER A 23 -9.79 2.64 -13.90
CA SER A 23 -10.95 1.81 -14.29
C SER A 23 -11.37 0.80 -13.23
N CYS A 24 -10.54 0.54 -12.22
CA CYS A 24 -10.84 -0.45 -11.18
C CYS A 24 -11.72 0.12 -10.06
N ALA A 25 -12.60 -0.72 -9.51
CA ALA A 25 -13.41 -0.38 -8.32
C ALA A 25 -12.53 -0.09 -7.07
N GLY A 26 -11.33 -0.58 -7.06
CA GLY A 26 -10.28 -0.37 -6.06
C GLY A 26 -9.12 -1.32 -6.34
N TYR A 27 -7.94 -0.98 -5.83
CA TYR A 27 -6.75 -1.81 -6.03
C TYR A 27 -5.86 -1.84 -4.79
N TYR A 28 -5.01 -2.85 -4.73
CA TYR A 28 -4.01 -3.03 -3.70
C TYR A 28 -2.63 -2.73 -4.28
N ILE A 29 -1.77 -2.18 -3.45
CA ILE A 29 -0.38 -1.94 -3.80
C ILE A 29 0.47 -2.86 -2.94
N VAL A 30 1.29 -3.71 -3.57
CA VAL A 30 2.22 -4.59 -2.88
C VAL A 30 3.62 -4.04 -3.06
N MET A 31 4.24 -3.68 -1.93
CA MET A 31 5.59 -3.12 -1.89
C MET A 31 6.57 -4.16 -1.35
N PRO A 32 7.56 -4.59 -2.14
CA PRO A 32 8.55 -5.57 -1.67
C PRO A 32 9.54 -4.99 -0.65
N ARG A 33 9.57 -3.66 -0.51
CA ARG A 33 10.44 -2.94 0.43
C ARG A 33 9.66 -1.85 1.15
N HIS A 34 10.03 -1.60 2.40
CA HIS A 34 9.52 -0.47 3.16
C HIS A 34 10.71 0.28 3.75
N ASP A 35 11.09 1.36 3.12
CA ASP A 35 12.16 2.24 3.53
C ASP A 35 11.87 3.69 3.12
N GLN A 36 12.64 4.65 3.65
CA GLN A 36 12.47 6.07 3.36
C GLN A 36 12.73 6.47 1.90
N ARG A 37 13.27 5.57 1.06
CA ARG A 37 13.42 5.81 -0.37
C ARG A 37 12.17 5.40 -1.15
N THR A 38 11.41 4.47 -0.58
CA THR A 38 10.20 3.92 -1.19
C THR A 38 8.95 4.65 -0.69
N PHE A 39 8.90 4.95 0.63
CA PHE A 39 7.83 5.70 1.26
C PHE A 39 8.29 7.13 1.50
N VAL A 40 8.04 8.01 0.52
CA VAL A 40 8.53 9.39 0.51
C VAL A 40 7.39 10.40 0.59
N GLU A 41 7.63 11.54 1.20
CA GLU A 41 6.64 12.62 1.29
C GLU A 41 6.26 13.21 -0.08
N ARG A 42 7.21 13.23 -1.01
CA ARG A 42 7.01 13.84 -2.33
C ARG A 42 7.64 13.00 -3.43
N VAL A 43 6.90 12.83 -4.52
CA VAL A 43 7.42 12.20 -5.75
C VAL A 43 7.65 13.22 -6.83
N ALA A 44 8.59 12.91 -7.71
CA ALA A 44 8.86 13.71 -8.90
C ALA A 44 7.71 13.66 -9.93
N LEU A 45 7.00 12.53 -10.02
CA LEU A 45 5.91 12.32 -10.98
C LEU A 45 4.83 11.42 -10.38
N ILE A 46 3.57 11.83 -10.51
CA ILE A 46 2.41 11.02 -10.14
C ILE A 46 1.88 10.36 -11.41
N THR A 47 1.96 9.04 -11.48
CA THR A 47 1.51 8.25 -12.65
C THR A 47 0.12 7.64 -12.47
N ALA A 48 -0.35 7.54 -11.24
CA ALA A 48 -1.68 7.03 -10.92
C ALA A 48 -2.31 7.87 -9.81
N LEU A 49 -3.57 8.24 -9.99
CA LEU A 49 -4.30 9.02 -9.01
C LEU A 49 -4.86 8.10 -7.93
N GLY A 50 -4.15 7.99 -6.81
CA GLY A 50 -4.53 7.19 -5.64
C GLY A 50 -5.46 7.90 -4.68
N ASP A 51 -5.33 9.22 -4.58
CA ASP A 51 -6.08 10.07 -3.68
C ASP A 51 -7.59 10.05 -4.00
N ARG A 52 -8.41 9.65 -3.04
CA ARG A 52 -9.85 9.53 -3.17
C ARG A 52 -10.51 10.88 -3.45
N THR A 53 -10.14 11.91 -2.72
CA THR A 53 -10.70 13.26 -2.85
C THR A 53 -10.45 13.83 -4.24
N GLU A 54 -9.23 13.68 -4.75
CA GLU A 54 -8.85 14.13 -6.07
C GLU A 54 -9.54 13.31 -7.18
N ARG A 55 -9.73 12.01 -6.96
CA ARG A 55 -10.50 11.15 -7.88
C ARG A 55 -11.96 11.59 -7.97
N GLU A 56 -12.59 11.87 -6.83
CA GLU A 56 -13.98 12.37 -6.77
C GLU A 56 -14.10 13.73 -7.48
N ARG A 57 -13.16 14.67 -7.23
CA ARG A 57 -13.10 15.97 -7.89
C ARG A 57 -13.00 15.86 -9.41
N LEU A 58 -12.19 14.92 -9.89
CA LEU A 58 -11.97 14.67 -11.33
C LEU A 58 -13.00 13.69 -11.92
N ARG A 59 -13.96 13.22 -11.13
CA ARG A 59 -14.98 12.24 -11.53
C ARG A 59 -14.42 10.95 -12.10
N PHE A 60 -13.27 10.49 -11.57
CA PHE A 60 -12.76 9.19 -11.91
C PHE A 60 -13.57 8.08 -11.27
N PRO A 61 -13.95 7.04 -12.01
CA PRO A 61 -14.65 5.90 -11.44
C PRO A 61 -13.78 5.11 -10.47
N GLY A 62 -14.43 4.40 -9.54
CA GLY A 62 -13.76 3.50 -8.60
C GLY A 62 -13.19 4.16 -7.35
N GLY A 63 -12.76 3.34 -6.41
CA GLY A 63 -12.39 3.74 -5.04
C GLY A 63 -10.91 4.06 -4.81
N GLY A 64 -10.06 3.96 -5.83
CA GLY A 64 -8.62 4.21 -5.67
C GLY A 64 -7.87 3.10 -4.93
N VAL A 65 -6.79 3.46 -4.26
CA VAL A 65 -6.00 2.53 -3.42
C VAL A 65 -6.80 2.14 -2.18
N ARG A 66 -6.99 0.85 -1.98
CA ARG A 66 -7.63 0.32 -0.77
C ARG A 66 -6.63 0.03 0.32
N PHE A 67 -5.59 -0.72 -0.03
CA PHE A 67 -4.52 -1.09 0.89
C PHE A 67 -3.16 -0.98 0.22
N VAL A 68 -2.16 -0.66 1.04
CA VAL A 68 -0.74 -0.82 0.73
C VAL A 68 -0.21 -1.93 1.64
N LEU A 69 0.36 -2.97 1.04
CA LEU A 69 0.98 -4.08 1.75
C LEU A 69 2.50 -3.95 1.62
N SER A 70 3.19 -4.07 2.73
CA SER A 70 4.66 -4.02 2.77
C SER A 70 5.20 -5.07 3.74
N PRO A 71 6.53 -5.30 3.79
CA PRO A 71 7.11 -6.21 4.79
C PRO A 71 6.87 -5.82 6.25
N LEU A 72 6.47 -4.58 6.52
CA LEU A 72 6.23 -4.11 7.89
C LEU A 72 4.76 -4.23 8.32
N GLY A 73 3.81 -4.24 7.37
CA GLY A 73 2.40 -4.31 7.71
C GLY A 73 1.46 -3.95 6.58
N VAL A 74 0.21 -3.79 6.93
CA VAL A 74 -0.89 -3.36 6.06
C VAL A 74 -1.26 -1.93 6.40
N PHE A 75 -1.42 -1.10 5.37
CA PHE A 75 -1.74 0.32 5.48
C PHE A 75 -3.02 0.62 4.71
N ASP A 76 -3.79 1.56 5.20
CA ASP A 76 -4.93 2.16 4.49
C ASP A 76 -4.86 3.68 4.57
N PHE A 77 -5.93 4.36 4.19
CA PHE A 77 -6.01 5.81 4.19
C PHE A 77 -7.22 6.26 5.00
N ASP A 78 -7.08 7.34 5.73
CA ASP A 78 -8.18 7.98 6.42
C ASP A 78 -9.05 8.83 5.46
N ASP A 79 -10.07 9.51 6.00
CA ASP A 79 -10.99 10.34 5.21
C ASP A 79 -10.32 11.59 4.63
N ALA A 80 -9.19 12.01 5.20
CA ALA A 80 -8.38 13.11 4.68
C ALA A 80 -7.43 12.68 3.56
N GLY A 81 -7.28 11.35 3.34
CA GLY A 81 -6.37 10.76 2.37
C GLY A 81 -4.96 10.53 2.90
N ASP A 82 -4.77 10.66 4.22
CA ASP A 82 -3.49 10.42 4.85
C ASP A 82 -3.31 8.93 5.17
N MET A 83 -2.11 8.39 4.91
CA MET A 83 -1.80 6.98 5.13
C MET A 83 -1.68 6.68 6.62
N ARG A 84 -2.28 5.58 7.05
CA ARG A 84 -2.21 5.08 8.43
C ARG A 84 -1.90 3.58 8.48
N VAL A 85 -1.39 3.13 9.61
CA VAL A 85 -1.17 1.70 9.87
C VAL A 85 -2.50 1.04 10.21
N ARG A 86 -2.90 0.05 9.42
CA ARG A 86 -4.07 -0.78 9.68
C ARG A 86 -3.72 -1.97 10.59
N SER A 87 -2.63 -2.65 10.28
CA SER A 87 -2.07 -3.73 11.11
C SER A 87 -0.58 -3.89 10.87
N LEU A 88 0.14 -4.38 11.87
CA LEU A 88 1.58 -4.67 11.82
C LEU A 88 1.80 -6.17 11.60
N HIS A 89 2.83 -6.54 10.87
CA HIS A 89 3.25 -7.94 10.82
C HIS A 89 3.90 -8.35 12.15
N GLU A 90 3.89 -9.63 12.44
CA GLU A 90 4.44 -10.19 13.67
C GLU A 90 5.89 -9.73 13.90
N GLY A 91 6.19 -9.25 15.12
CA GLY A 91 7.50 -8.74 15.50
C GLY A 91 7.83 -7.32 15.02
N VAL A 92 6.95 -6.66 14.26
CA VAL A 92 7.12 -5.27 13.83
C VAL A 92 6.55 -4.31 14.87
N THR A 93 7.26 -3.20 15.13
CA THR A 93 6.81 -2.13 16.03
C THR A 93 6.41 -0.86 15.27
N MET A 94 5.56 -0.02 15.87
CA MET A 94 5.21 1.28 15.30
C MET A 94 6.42 2.18 15.09
N ASP A 95 7.40 2.13 16.01
CA ASP A 95 8.63 2.92 15.88
C ASP A 95 9.44 2.50 14.66
N ALA A 96 9.57 1.19 14.41
CA ALA A 96 10.25 0.67 13.22
C ALA A 96 9.54 1.13 11.92
N VAL A 97 8.20 1.15 11.92
CA VAL A 97 7.45 1.65 10.76
C VAL A 97 7.68 3.15 10.56
N ARG A 98 7.65 3.95 11.62
CA ARG A 98 7.91 5.39 11.53
C ARG A 98 9.32 5.70 11.04
N GLU A 99 10.31 4.99 11.58
CA GLU A 99 11.71 5.14 11.16
C GLU A 99 11.90 4.81 9.67
N ALA A 100 11.18 3.81 9.17
CA ALA A 100 11.25 3.38 7.78
C ALA A 100 10.40 4.24 6.82
N THR A 101 9.49 5.10 7.33
CA THR A 101 8.59 5.94 6.53
C THR A 101 9.12 7.37 6.46
N GLY A 102 9.20 7.94 5.27
CA GLY A 102 9.71 9.29 5.03
C GLY A 102 8.71 10.42 5.24
N PHE A 103 7.56 10.14 5.89
CA PHE A 103 6.50 11.12 6.20
C PHE A 103 5.73 10.70 7.45
N ASP A 104 4.93 11.60 7.99
CA ASP A 104 4.10 11.33 9.17
C ASP A 104 2.91 10.46 8.82
N LEU A 105 2.73 9.38 9.56
CA LEU A 105 1.57 8.48 9.44
C LEU A 105 0.41 9.01 10.28
N ALA A 106 -0.79 8.95 9.72
CA ALA A 106 -2.01 9.29 10.45
C ALA A 106 -2.41 8.17 11.43
N GLY A 107 -3.32 8.50 12.34
CA GLY A 107 -3.94 7.55 13.26
C GLY A 107 -3.17 7.34 14.57
N PRO A 108 -3.58 6.34 15.36
CA PRO A 108 -3.03 6.10 16.67
C PRO A 108 -1.61 5.52 16.65
N ASP A 109 -0.92 5.64 17.79
CA ASP A 109 0.43 5.10 17.98
C ASP A 109 0.47 3.58 18.18
N THR A 110 -0.68 2.92 18.03
CA THR A 110 -0.80 1.47 18.17
C THR A 110 -1.65 0.90 17.03
N ALA A 111 -1.29 -0.28 16.58
CA ALA A 111 -2.05 -1.03 15.59
C ALA A 111 -2.10 -2.52 15.97
N PRO A 112 -3.17 -3.24 15.60
CA PRO A 112 -3.25 -4.68 15.84
C PRO A 112 -2.18 -5.43 15.02
N VAL A 113 -1.86 -6.63 15.46
CA VAL A 113 -1.04 -7.55 14.66
C VAL A 113 -1.89 -8.13 13.53
N THR A 114 -1.30 -8.25 12.34
CA THR A 114 -1.95 -8.89 11.19
C THR A 114 -2.18 -10.37 11.51
N ASP A 115 -3.40 -10.84 11.31
CA ASP A 115 -3.70 -12.26 11.46
C ASP A 115 -2.83 -13.10 10.50
N PRO A 116 -2.19 -14.17 10.99
CA PRO A 116 -1.41 -15.04 10.13
C PRO A 116 -2.36 -15.77 9.15
N PRO A 117 -1.85 -16.13 7.95
CA PRO A 117 -2.65 -16.92 7.03
C PRO A 117 -2.93 -18.31 7.61
N THR A 118 -4.11 -18.82 7.30
CA THR A 118 -4.50 -20.18 7.69
C THR A 118 -3.71 -21.23 6.90
N GLU A 119 -3.66 -22.45 7.42
CA GLU A 119 -3.00 -23.57 6.71
C GLU A 119 -3.64 -23.83 5.34
N ASP A 120 -4.96 -23.66 5.21
CA ASP A 120 -5.68 -23.85 3.94
C ASP A 120 -5.34 -22.74 2.92
N GLU A 121 -5.19 -21.52 3.36
CA GLU A 121 -4.73 -20.40 2.51
C GLU A 121 -3.29 -20.64 2.05
N LEU A 122 -2.40 -21.04 2.95
CA LEU A 122 -1.02 -21.36 2.62
C LEU A 122 -0.92 -22.54 1.65
N ARG A 123 -1.72 -23.58 1.85
CA ARG A 123 -1.79 -24.72 0.96
C ARG A 123 -2.30 -24.30 -0.43
N THR A 124 -3.38 -23.54 -0.48
CA THR A 124 -3.94 -23.02 -1.73
C THR A 124 -2.92 -22.16 -2.47
N LEU A 125 -2.23 -21.27 -1.77
CA LEU A 125 -1.18 -20.44 -2.34
C LEU A 125 -0.07 -21.30 -2.95
N ARG A 126 0.44 -22.29 -2.20
CA ARG A 126 1.59 -23.08 -2.60
C ARG A 126 1.31 -24.10 -3.69
N GLU A 127 0.12 -24.69 -3.69
CA GLU A 127 -0.23 -25.79 -4.60
C GLU A 127 -0.99 -25.32 -5.84
N ARG A 128 -1.74 -24.21 -5.77
CA ARG A 128 -2.64 -23.79 -6.85
C ARG A 128 -2.28 -22.44 -7.44
N VAL A 129 -1.81 -21.49 -6.63
CA VAL A 129 -1.55 -20.12 -7.08
C VAL A 129 -0.09 -19.96 -7.50
N ASP A 130 0.83 -20.44 -6.68
CA ASP A 130 2.29 -20.33 -6.91
C ASP A 130 2.99 -21.67 -6.71
N PRO A 131 2.66 -22.71 -7.52
CA PRO A 131 3.29 -24.03 -7.39
C PRO A 131 4.80 -24.00 -7.67
N GLU A 132 5.24 -23.09 -8.52
CA GLU A 132 6.67 -22.93 -8.87
C GLU A 132 7.45 -22.07 -7.87
N GLY A 133 6.78 -21.42 -6.93
CA GLY A 133 7.41 -20.60 -5.89
C GLY A 133 7.94 -19.25 -6.36
N THR A 134 7.44 -18.73 -7.48
CA THR A 134 7.88 -17.47 -8.06
C THR A 134 7.65 -16.26 -7.14
N LEU A 135 6.57 -16.29 -6.35
CA LEU A 135 6.23 -15.22 -5.39
C LEU A 135 6.96 -15.34 -4.04
N ARG A 136 7.73 -16.42 -3.85
CA ARG A 136 8.45 -16.74 -2.60
C ARG A 136 9.94 -16.47 -2.68
N ALA A 137 10.42 -15.91 -3.79
CA ALA A 137 11.82 -15.64 -4.03
C ALA A 137 12.29 -14.33 -3.35
#